data_38243969803e1a6cd61836973efd6fd6
#
_entry.id   38243969803e1a6cd61836973efd6fd6
#
_cell.length_a   1.000
_cell.length_b   1.000
_cell.length_c   1.000
_cell.angle_alpha   90.00
_cell.angle_beta   90.00
_cell.angle_gamma   90.00
#
_symmetry.space_group_name_H-M   'P 1'
#
loop_
_entity.id
_entity.type
_entity.pdbx_description
1 polymer ?
#
loop_
_entity_poly.entity_id
_entity_poly.type
_entity_poly.pdbx_seq_one_letter_code
_entity_poly.pdbx_strand_id
1 'polypeptide(L)'
;MKNNNPGIARTAKGHLLVDEHDVRKVVEYARSKAVELAVVGPEGPLEAGLSDGLIKAGIPTASPTQSAARIETSKSFMRNLLHRHKVKGTIRYKIVDNSRDLEAALDDLGMSVVVKPTGLTGGKGVKVVGEHLMTKQDVLAYGEEVFSKRIGGSAQIVLEEKLVGEELTIQAFCDGSTVVPMPAVQDHKRAYEGDKGPNTGGMGSYSQKDGLLPFLTRPEYDAAVKIMGDVIAALKKENAEYRGTMYGQFMLTKDGPRVIEFNARFGDPEAMNVLSLLKSDFSKICERMADRKISQKDAVFLEKASVCKYVVPEGYGTKSLAGEEIKVDEKAIAREGALLYYASVNENDGRVYTTTSRSVGVVGISDHVDAAERTVERALRHISGKIHVRHDIAKKDMLDAKVARMNRIREGPQ
;
A
#
# COMPACT_ATOMS: atom_id res chain seq x y z
N MET A 1 5.41 -19.09 -1.28
CA MET A 1 5.36 -18.02 -2.29
C MET A 1 4.75 -18.53 -3.58
N LYS A 2 4.04 -17.68 -4.32
CA LYS A 2 3.37 -18.03 -5.57
C LYS A 2 4.34 -18.11 -6.75
N ASN A 3 5.29 -17.20 -6.83
CA ASN A 3 6.28 -17.08 -7.89
C ASN A 3 7.65 -17.56 -7.41
N ASN A 4 8.48 -18.10 -8.32
CA ASN A 4 9.86 -18.44 -8.02
C ASN A 4 10.75 -17.17 -7.98
N ASN A 5 10.60 -16.39 -6.92
CA ASN A 5 11.28 -15.11 -6.74
C ASN A 5 12.74 -15.33 -6.33
N PRO A 6 13.74 -14.87 -7.12
CA PRO A 6 15.16 -15.08 -6.84
C PRO A 6 15.62 -14.42 -5.55
N GLY A 7 15.09 -13.23 -5.23
CA GLY A 7 15.45 -12.54 -3.99
C GLY A 7 15.08 -13.34 -2.74
N ILE A 8 13.92 -13.99 -2.74
CA ILE A 8 13.48 -14.86 -1.64
C ILE A 8 14.24 -16.19 -1.68
N ALA A 9 14.28 -16.84 -2.85
CA ALA A 9 14.85 -18.18 -3.00
C ALA A 9 16.34 -18.25 -2.60
N ARG A 10 17.11 -17.19 -2.89
CA ARG A 10 18.55 -17.13 -2.60
C ARG A 10 18.87 -16.72 -1.16
N THR A 11 17.95 -16.03 -0.46
CA THR A 11 18.18 -15.49 0.90
C THR A 11 17.54 -16.33 1.98
N ALA A 12 16.41 -16.99 1.69
CA ALA A 12 15.70 -17.84 2.65
C ALA A 12 16.39 -19.19 2.84
N LYS A 13 16.45 -19.68 4.09
CA LYS A 13 16.91 -21.05 4.41
C LYS A 13 16.07 -22.15 3.77
N GLY A 14 14.85 -21.82 3.34
CA GLY A 14 13.95 -22.71 2.64
C GLY A 14 12.71 -21.94 2.17
N HIS A 15 12.08 -22.45 1.13
CA HIS A 15 10.86 -21.87 0.59
C HIS A 15 9.92 -22.96 0.08
N LEU A 16 8.65 -22.60 -0.07
CA LEU A 16 7.62 -23.47 -0.63
C LEU A 16 6.89 -22.72 -1.74
N LEU A 17 6.82 -23.30 -2.93
CA LEU A 17 5.94 -22.82 -4.00
C LEU A 17 4.54 -23.37 -3.78
N VAL A 18 3.62 -22.52 -3.40
CA VAL A 18 2.24 -22.87 -3.03
C VAL A 18 1.33 -21.65 -3.23
N ASP A 19 0.06 -21.89 -3.46
CA ASP A 19 -0.94 -20.85 -3.33
C ASP A 19 -1.00 -20.41 -1.86
N GLU A 20 -0.66 -19.18 -1.59
CA GLU A 20 -0.64 -18.61 -0.24
C GLU A 20 -2.02 -18.54 0.43
N HIS A 21 -3.11 -18.74 -0.34
CA HIS A 21 -4.47 -18.87 0.19
C HIS A 21 -4.76 -20.28 0.74
N ASP A 22 -3.91 -21.29 0.45
CA ASP A 22 -4.01 -22.62 1.04
C ASP A 22 -3.45 -22.60 2.48
N VAL A 23 -4.27 -22.05 3.38
CA VAL A 23 -3.94 -21.88 4.80
C VAL A 23 -3.41 -23.18 5.41
N ARG A 24 -4.02 -24.34 5.08
CA ARG A 24 -3.61 -25.63 5.64
C ARG A 24 -2.19 -25.98 5.25
N LYS A 25 -1.85 -25.91 3.96
CA LYS A 25 -0.50 -26.25 3.49
C LYS A 25 0.56 -25.31 4.04
N VAL A 26 0.25 -24.01 4.14
CA VAL A 26 1.18 -23.01 4.70
C VAL A 26 1.43 -23.29 6.18
N VAL A 27 0.39 -23.58 6.96
CA VAL A 27 0.52 -23.92 8.39
C VAL A 27 1.27 -25.24 8.60
N GLU A 28 0.99 -26.29 7.81
CA GLU A 28 1.72 -27.56 7.83
C GLU A 28 3.22 -27.35 7.54
N TYR A 29 3.54 -26.54 6.53
CA TYR A 29 4.93 -26.18 6.21
C TYR A 29 5.60 -25.42 7.35
N ALA A 30 4.95 -24.42 7.93
CA ALA A 30 5.48 -23.65 9.05
C ALA A 30 5.80 -24.57 10.26
N ARG A 31 4.89 -25.50 10.59
CA ARG A 31 5.13 -26.50 11.63
C ARG A 31 6.32 -27.42 11.30
N SER A 32 6.40 -27.91 10.05
CA SER A 32 7.49 -28.80 9.63
C SER A 32 8.88 -28.15 9.70
N LYS A 33 8.92 -26.81 9.68
CA LYS A 33 10.13 -26.00 9.78
C LYS A 33 10.37 -25.43 11.18
N ALA A 34 9.54 -25.79 12.16
CA ALA A 34 9.59 -25.27 13.53
C ALA A 34 9.66 -23.74 13.56
N VAL A 35 8.78 -23.07 12.78
CA VAL A 35 8.74 -21.61 12.70
C VAL A 35 8.35 -21.04 14.06
N GLU A 36 9.18 -20.13 14.59
CA GLU A 36 8.99 -19.51 15.91
C GLU A 36 8.22 -18.19 15.83
N LEU A 37 8.22 -17.53 14.65
CA LEU A 37 7.53 -16.25 14.42
C LEU A 37 7.09 -16.18 12.95
N ALA A 38 5.87 -15.72 12.70
CA ALA A 38 5.34 -15.54 11.36
C ALA A 38 4.93 -14.10 11.10
N VAL A 39 5.11 -13.66 9.84
CA VAL A 39 4.61 -12.41 9.28
C VAL A 39 3.91 -12.73 7.96
N VAL A 40 2.65 -12.32 7.83
CA VAL A 40 1.86 -12.49 6.60
C VAL A 40 1.93 -11.18 5.80
N GLY A 41 2.54 -11.23 4.62
CA GLY A 41 2.82 -10.05 3.81
C GLY A 41 1.62 -9.52 3.02
N PRO A 42 0.93 -10.34 2.20
CA PRO A 42 -0.16 -9.89 1.35
C PRO A 42 -1.54 -9.98 2.01
N GLU A 43 -2.49 -9.20 1.48
CA GLU A 43 -3.86 -9.13 1.99
C GLU A 43 -4.72 -10.38 1.75
N GLY A 44 -4.51 -11.06 0.62
CA GLY A 44 -5.30 -12.25 0.29
C GLY A 44 -5.19 -13.38 1.32
N PRO A 45 -4.01 -13.80 1.76
CA PRO A 45 -3.84 -14.75 2.86
C PRO A 45 -4.42 -14.28 4.19
N LEU A 46 -4.40 -12.97 4.48
CA LEU A 46 -5.06 -12.41 5.67
C LEU A 46 -6.58 -12.58 5.58
N GLU A 47 -7.17 -12.30 4.42
CA GLU A 47 -8.58 -12.52 4.13
C GLU A 47 -8.96 -14.01 4.24
N ALA A 48 -8.05 -14.91 3.81
CA ALA A 48 -8.23 -16.36 3.93
C ALA A 48 -8.07 -16.89 5.37
N GLY A 49 -7.62 -16.06 6.34
CA GLY A 49 -7.46 -16.45 7.74
C GLY A 49 -6.13 -17.14 8.05
N LEU A 50 -5.08 -16.90 7.27
CA LEU A 50 -3.76 -17.51 7.50
C LEU A 50 -3.20 -17.16 8.88
N SER A 51 -3.33 -15.91 9.32
CA SER A 51 -2.88 -15.51 10.68
C SER A 51 -3.59 -16.30 11.77
N ASP A 52 -4.90 -16.49 11.63
CA ASP A 52 -5.71 -17.26 12.59
C ASP A 52 -5.25 -18.73 12.62
N GLY A 53 -4.96 -19.32 11.45
CA GLY A 53 -4.44 -20.67 11.32
C GLY A 53 -3.08 -20.85 11.98
N LEU A 54 -2.15 -19.91 11.80
CA LEU A 54 -0.83 -19.90 12.42
C LEU A 54 -0.92 -19.74 13.94
N ILE A 55 -1.72 -18.79 14.43
CA ILE A 55 -1.95 -18.58 15.86
C ILE A 55 -2.55 -19.85 16.52
N LYS A 56 -3.57 -20.46 15.88
CA LYS A 56 -4.16 -21.71 16.34
C LYS A 56 -3.15 -22.88 16.38
N ALA A 57 -2.17 -22.82 15.49
CA ALA A 57 -1.07 -23.79 15.45
C ALA A 57 0.01 -23.54 16.52
N GLY A 58 -0.13 -22.49 17.35
CA GLY A 58 0.83 -22.11 18.39
C GLY A 58 2.02 -21.30 17.87
N ILE A 59 1.94 -20.76 16.64
CA ILE A 59 3.01 -19.94 16.04
C ILE A 59 2.70 -18.47 16.29
N PRO A 60 3.54 -17.73 17.08
CA PRO A 60 3.41 -16.27 17.24
C PRO A 60 3.37 -15.59 15.88
N THR A 61 2.42 -14.65 15.71
CA THR A 61 2.19 -14.03 14.40
C THR A 61 2.08 -12.53 14.54
N ALA A 62 2.96 -11.80 13.86
CA ALA A 62 2.98 -10.34 13.80
C ALA A 62 2.19 -9.82 12.59
N SER A 63 0.95 -10.26 12.47
CA SER A 63 0.01 -9.87 11.42
C SER A 63 -1.42 -9.94 11.95
N PRO A 64 -2.35 -9.12 11.43
CA PRO A 64 -3.71 -9.08 11.92
C PRO A 64 -4.46 -10.39 11.62
N THR A 65 -5.39 -10.72 12.49
CA THR A 65 -6.37 -11.81 12.26
C THR A 65 -7.30 -11.45 11.10
N GLN A 66 -8.03 -12.44 10.58
CA GLN A 66 -9.04 -12.23 9.54
C GLN A 66 -10.05 -11.14 9.95
N SER A 67 -10.50 -11.14 11.21
CA SER A 67 -11.42 -10.14 11.73
C SER A 67 -10.86 -8.72 11.72
N ALA A 68 -9.58 -8.55 12.07
CA ALA A 68 -8.90 -7.25 12.06
C ALA A 68 -8.52 -6.81 10.64
N ALA A 69 -8.18 -7.73 9.76
CA ALA A 69 -7.86 -7.47 8.36
C ALA A 69 -9.07 -6.92 7.56
N ARG A 70 -10.29 -7.02 8.10
CA ARG A 70 -11.49 -6.40 7.50
C ARG A 70 -11.34 -4.89 7.32
N ILE A 71 -10.43 -4.23 8.03
CA ILE A 71 -10.13 -2.82 7.81
C ILE A 71 -9.64 -2.54 6.36
N GLU A 72 -9.00 -3.53 5.70
CA GLU A 72 -8.62 -3.51 4.30
C GLU A 72 -9.62 -4.26 3.42
N THR A 73 -9.98 -5.49 3.80
CA THR A 73 -10.71 -6.41 2.92
C THR A 73 -12.19 -6.03 2.75
N SER A 74 -12.70 -5.09 3.56
CA SER A 74 -14.07 -4.58 3.47
C SER A 74 -14.12 -3.06 3.65
N LYS A 75 -14.25 -2.32 2.54
CA LYS A 75 -14.36 -0.86 2.59
C LYS A 75 -15.61 -0.38 3.33
N SER A 76 -16.71 -1.13 3.24
CA SER A 76 -17.93 -0.84 4.00
C SER A 76 -17.71 -1.02 5.51
N PHE A 77 -17.01 -2.07 5.93
CA PHE A 77 -16.63 -2.24 7.34
C PHE A 77 -15.75 -1.07 7.82
N MET A 78 -14.73 -0.73 7.07
CA MET A 78 -13.82 0.37 7.39
C MET A 78 -14.59 1.68 7.59
N ARG A 79 -15.43 2.08 6.62
CA ARG A 79 -16.21 3.33 6.71
C ARG A 79 -17.18 3.31 7.90
N ASN A 80 -17.90 2.20 8.11
CA ASN A 80 -18.80 2.05 9.25
C ASN A 80 -18.08 2.10 10.60
N LEU A 81 -16.88 1.49 10.70
CA LEU A 81 -16.03 1.56 11.90
C LEU A 81 -15.66 3.02 12.21
N LEU A 82 -15.12 3.74 11.22
CA LEU A 82 -14.72 5.14 11.39
C LEU A 82 -15.90 6.03 11.82
N HIS A 83 -17.04 5.86 11.19
CA HIS A 83 -18.25 6.63 11.50
C HIS A 83 -18.79 6.31 12.89
N ARG A 84 -18.97 5.03 13.23
CA ARG A 84 -19.51 4.56 14.51
C ARG A 84 -18.68 5.02 15.70
N HIS A 85 -17.38 4.97 15.55
CA HIS A 85 -16.43 5.39 16.59
C HIS A 85 -16.03 6.86 16.52
N LYS A 86 -16.66 7.65 15.63
CA LYS A 86 -16.40 9.09 15.44
C LYS A 86 -14.92 9.41 15.24
N VAL A 87 -14.23 8.56 14.48
CA VAL A 87 -12.80 8.75 14.17
C VAL A 87 -12.65 10.02 13.33
N LYS A 88 -11.74 10.91 13.73
CA LYS A 88 -11.42 12.10 12.94
C LYS A 88 -10.87 11.70 11.56
N GLY A 89 -11.07 12.55 10.56
CA GLY A 89 -10.65 12.26 9.18
C GLY A 89 -11.61 11.34 8.42
N THR A 90 -12.74 10.92 9.01
CA THR A 90 -13.82 10.28 8.23
C THR A 90 -14.39 11.25 7.20
N ILE A 91 -15.00 10.70 6.15
CA ILE A 91 -15.55 11.44 5.01
C ILE A 91 -17.01 11.08 4.82
N ARG A 92 -17.74 11.85 4.00
CA ARG A 92 -19.11 11.50 3.63
C ARG A 92 -19.10 10.29 2.72
N TYR A 93 -19.98 9.32 3.01
CA TYR A 93 -20.10 8.10 2.22
C TYR A 93 -21.52 7.53 2.31
N LYS A 94 -21.86 6.70 1.33
CA LYS A 94 -23.04 5.83 1.33
C LYS A 94 -22.64 4.41 0.94
N ILE A 95 -23.32 3.45 1.52
CA ILE A 95 -23.17 2.03 1.18
C ILE A 95 -24.46 1.59 0.51
N VAL A 96 -24.36 1.06 -0.70
CA VAL A 96 -25.51 0.69 -1.52
C VAL A 96 -25.27 -0.68 -2.17
N ASP A 97 -26.35 -1.42 -2.44
CA ASP A 97 -26.32 -2.77 -3.02
C ASP A 97 -27.25 -2.93 -4.22
N ASN A 98 -27.90 -1.86 -4.64
CA ASN A 98 -28.79 -1.82 -5.80
C ASN A 98 -28.77 -0.44 -6.47
N SER A 99 -29.26 -0.37 -7.71
CA SER A 99 -29.21 0.84 -8.53
C SER A 99 -30.12 1.96 -8.04
N ARG A 100 -31.26 1.63 -7.43
CA ARG A 100 -32.17 2.64 -6.87
C ARG A 100 -31.51 3.40 -5.73
N ASP A 101 -30.86 2.66 -4.82
CA ASP A 101 -30.18 3.28 -3.66
C ASP A 101 -28.90 3.99 -4.11
N LEU A 102 -28.22 3.50 -5.18
CA LEU A 102 -27.09 4.21 -5.78
C LEU A 102 -27.51 5.56 -6.36
N GLU A 103 -28.65 5.61 -7.07
CA GLU A 103 -29.20 6.85 -7.60
C GLU A 103 -29.54 7.84 -6.49
N ALA A 104 -30.23 7.41 -5.46
CA ALA A 104 -30.57 8.23 -4.30
C ALA A 104 -29.31 8.73 -3.56
N ALA A 105 -28.27 7.90 -3.46
CA ALA A 105 -26.99 8.28 -2.87
C ALA A 105 -26.24 9.35 -3.70
N LEU A 106 -26.34 9.31 -5.03
CA LEU A 106 -25.81 10.33 -5.92
C LEU A 106 -26.55 11.67 -5.77
N ASP A 107 -27.86 11.62 -5.58
CA ASP A 107 -28.66 12.82 -5.35
C ASP A 107 -28.32 13.50 -4.01
N ASP A 108 -27.94 12.73 -2.98
CA ASP A 108 -27.49 13.25 -1.67
C ASP A 108 -26.05 13.75 -1.67
N LEU A 109 -25.10 13.00 -2.27
CA LEU A 109 -23.67 13.33 -2.25
C LEU A 109 -23.24 14.27 -3.39
N GLY A 110 -24.03 14.33 -4.47
CA GLY A 110 -23.68 14.99 -5.73
C GLY A 110 -22.74 14.16 -6.59
N MET A 111 -22.33 14.72 -7.73
CA MET A 111 -21.48 14.04 -8.71
C MET A 111 -19.98 14.08 -8.38
N SER A 112 -19.55 14.81 -7.36
CA SER A 112 -18.14 14.82 -6.93
C SER A 112 -17.83 13.65 -6.02
N VAL A 113 -17.81 12.44 -6.59
CA VAL A 113 -17.72 11.18 -5.83
C VAL A 113 -16.74 10.18 -6.42
N VAL A 114 -16.38 9.19 -5.59
CA VAL A 114 -15.59 8.01 -5.95
C VAL A 114 -16.44 6.77 -5.70
N VAL A 115 -16.51 5.88 -6.68
CA VAL A 115 -17.26 4.61 -6.64
C VAL A 115 -16.30 3.47 -6.34
N LYS A 116 -16.50 2.76 -5.24
CA LYS A 116 -15.60 1.69 -4.79
C LYS A 116 -16.39 0.40 -4.52
N PRO A 117 -16.15 -0.70 -5.22
CA PRO A 117 -16.61 -2.02 -4.78
C PRO A 117 -16.07 -2.31 -3.38
N THR A 118 -16.90 -2.93 -2.52
CA THR A 118 -16.56 -3.11 -1.10
C THR A 118 -15.32 -3.98 -0.85
N GLY A 119 -15.16 -5.07 -1.58
CA GLY A 119 -14.07 -6.03 -1.36
C GLY A 119 -12.76 -5.68 -2.07
N LEU A 120 -11.83 -6.62 -2.04
CA LEU A 120 -10.51 -6.48 -2.67
C LEU A 120 -10.63 -6.43 -4.20
N THR A 121 -10.07 -5.39 -4.81
CA THR A 121 -10.05 -5.22 -6.28
C THR A 121 -8.66 -4.87 -6.82
N GLY A 122 -7.62 -4.85 -5.96
CA GLY A 122 -6.27 -4.45 -6.33
C GLY A 122 -6.20 -3.04 -6.94
N GLY A 123 -7.05 -2.11 -6.49
CA GLY A 123 -7.14 -0.73 -7.00
C GLY A 123 -7.86 -0.58 -8.35
N LYS A 124 -8.11 -1.68 -9.07
CA LYS A 124 -8.70 -1.63 -10.44
C LYS A 124 -10.21 -1.38 -10.46
N GLY A 125 -10.91 -1.67 -9.35
CA GLY A 125 -12.35 -1.45 -9.20
C GLY A 125 -12.73 -0.04 -8.75
N VAL A 126 -11.78 0.82 -8.42
CA VAL A 126 -12.06 2.19 -7.98
C VAL A 126 -12.26 3.10 -9.19
N LYS A 127 -13.40 3.76 -9.27
CA LYS A 127 -13.72 4.71 -10.35
C LYS A 127 -14.00 6.09 -9.77
N VAL A 128 -13.36 7.11 -10.32
CA VAL A 128 -13.50 8.52 -9.91
C VAL A 128 -14.37 9.24 -10.93
N VAL A 129 -15.40 9.91 -10.47
CA VAL A 129 -16.26 10.74 -11.35
C VAL A 129 -15.48 11.98 -11.81
N GLY A 130 -15.59 12.28 -13.10
CA GLY A 130 -14.81 13.31 -13.77
C GLY A 130 -13.45 12.83 -14.31
N GLU A 131 -13.09 11.54 -14.05
CA GLU A 131 -11.87 10.93 -14.59
C GLU A 131 -12.17 9.61 -15.34
N HIS A 132 -12.96 8.74 -14.74
CA HIS A 132 -13.31 7.42 -15.26
C HIS A 132 -14.79 7.29 -15.65
N LEU A 133 -15.64 8.04 -15.00
CA LEU A 133 -17.08 8.10 -15.19
C LEU A 133 -17.46 9.57 -15.37
N MET A 134 -18.10 9.92 -16.50
CA MET A 134 -18.34 11.32 -16.84
C MET A 134 -19.76 11.78 -16.54
N THR A 135 -20.71 10.86 -16.56
CA THR A 135 -22.14 11.13 -16.41
C THR A 135 -22.75 10.32 -15.27
N LYS A 136 -23.94 10.72 -14.81
CA LYS A 136 -24.75 9.93 -13.86
C LYS A 136 -25.05 8.54 -14.44
N GLN A 137 -25.31 8.45 -15.74
CA GLN A 137 -25.53 7.18 -16.44
C GLN A 137 -24.31 6.25 -16.36
N ASP A 138 -23.09 6.78 -16.53
CA ASP A 138 -21.87 5.97 -16.42
C ASP A 138 -21.73 5.39 -15.00
N VAL A 139 -22.07 6.19 -13.97
CA VAL A 139 -22.03 5.73 -12.58
C VAL A 139 -23.05 4.63 -12.33
N LEU A 140 -24.29 4.79 -12.83
CA LEU A 140 -25.33 3.78 -12.69
C LEU A 140 -24.99 2.49 -13.45
N ALA A 141 -24.47 2.62 -14.69
CA ALA A 141 -24.03 1.46 -15.49
C ALA A 141 -22.88 0.70 -14.80
N TYR A 142 -21.91 1.42 -14.23
CA TYR A 142 -20.84 0.79 -13.46
C TYR A 142 -21.37 0.15 -12.18
N GLY A 143 -22.36 0.77 -11.52
CA GLY A 143 -23.03 0.20 -10.35
C GLY A 143 -23.68 -1.14 -10.69
N GLU A 144 -24.45 -1.22 -11.77
CA GLU A 144 -25.05 -2.47 -12.26
C GLU A 144 -24.00 -3.54 -12.57
N GLU A 145 -22.86 -3.14 -13.15
CA GLU A 145 -21.75 -4.06 -13.39
C GLU A 145 -21.20 -4.64 -12.08
N VAL A 146 -21.02 -3.81 -11.04
CA VAL A 146 -20.54 -4.25 -9.71
C VAL A 146 -21.54 -5.19 -9.06
N PHE A 147 -22.84 -4.84 -9.07
CA PHE A 147 -23.90 -5.63 -8.44
C PHE A 147 -24.08 -6.99 -9.13
N SER A 148 -24.15 -7.00 -10.47
CA SER A 148 -24.38 -8.22 -11.24
C SER A 148 -23.16 -9.16 -11.26
N LYS A 149 -21.95 -8.63 -11.46
CA LYS A 149 -20.72 -9.41 -11.52
C LYS A 149 -20.05 -9.63 -10.16
N ARG A 150 -20.58 -9.04 -9.08
CA ARG A 150 -20.03 -9.09 -7.71
C ARG A 150 -18.55 -8.73 -7.68
N ILE A 151 -18.17 -7.61 -8.32
CA ILE A 151 -16.79 -7.15 -8.39
C ILE A 151 -16.24 -6.96 -6.96
N GLY A 152 -15.09 -7.56 -6.66
CA GLY A 152 -14.53 -7.60 -5.29
C GLY A 152 -15.26 -8.60 -4.37
N GLY A 153 -15.96 -9.60 -4.92
CA GLY A 153 -16.63 -10.67 -4.17
C GLY A 153 -17.96 -10.27 -3.52
N SER A 154 -18.42 -9.03 -3.69
CA SER A 154 -19.64 -8.50 -3.08
C SER A 154 -20.48 -7.69 -4.08
N ALA A 155 -21.79 -7.77 -3.98
CA ALA A 155 -22.74 -6.93 -4.70
C ALA A 155 -22.97 -5.60 -3.95
N GLN A 156 -21.90 -4.95 -3.47
CA GLN A 156 -22.01 -3.74 -2.65
C GLN A 156 -20.99 -2.70 -3.07
N ILE A 157 -21.41 -1.44 -3.13
CA ILE A 157 -20.59 -0.27 -3.44
C ILE A 157 -20.52 0.64 -2.20
N VAL A 158 -19.35 1.20 -1.96
CA VAL A 158 -19.13 2.37 -1.12
C VAL A 158 -18.97 3.58 -2.07
N LEU A 159 -19.94 4.47 -2.04
CA LEU A 159 -19.90 5.77 -2.71
C LEU A 159 -19.34 6.79 -1.74
N GLU A 160 -18.23 7.46 -2.09
CA GLU A 160 -17.51 8.39 -1.23
C GLU A 160 -17.42 9.77 -1.86
N GLU A 161 -17.45 10.84 -1.05
CA GLU A 161 -17.11 12.18 -1.57
C GLU A 161 -15.68 12.19 -2.13
N LYS A 162 -15.50 12.89 -3.26
CA LYS A 162 -14.18 13.08 -3.87
C LYS A 162 -13.41 14.14 -3.10
N LEU A 163 -12.28 13.74 -2.54
CA LEU A 163 -11.40 14.65 -1.80
C LEU A 163 -10.49 15.44 -2.75
N VAL A 164 -10.14 16.67 -2.34
CA VAL A 164 -9.17 17.52 -3.04
C VAL A 164 -7.98 17.75 -2.10
N GLY A 165 -6.79 17.36 -2.56
CA GLY A 165 -5.59 17.42 -1.74
C GLY A 165 -4.39 16.74 -2.39
N GLU A 166 -3.37 16.45 -1.57
CA GLU A 166 -2.25 15.60 -1.91
C GLU A 166 -2.31 14.29 -1.12
N GLU A 167 -2.08 13.16 -1.80
CA GLU A 167 -2.05 11.86 -1.15
C GLU A 167 -0.76 11.67 -0.36
N LEU A 168 -0.87 11.03 0.78
CA LEU A 168 0.26 10.57 1.58
C LEU A 168 -0.06 9.26 2.27
N THR A 169 1.00 8.54 2.62
CA THR A 169 0.93 7.28 3.34
C THR A 169 1.74 7.39 4.63
N ILE A 170 1.18 6.90 5.72
CA ILE A 170 1.90 6.59 6.95
C ILE A 170 1.68 5.13 7.26
N GLN A 171 2.76 4.40 7.44
CA GLN A 171 2.71 3.03 7.94
C GLN A 171 3.06 3.03 9.43
N ALA A 172 2.60 2.04 10.17
CA ALA A 172 2.91 1.92 11.58
C ALA A 172 2.95 0.46 12.02
N PHE A 173 3.82 0.16 12.99
CA PHE A 173 3.76 -1.10 13.73
C PHE A 173 2.72 -0.98 14.85
N CYS A 174 1.87 -1.99 14.98
CA CYS A 174 0.74 -1.99 15.91
C CYS A 174 0.71 -3.30 16.72
N ASP A 175 0.41 -3.22 18.01
CA ASP A 175 0.30 -4.37 18.91
C ASP A 175 -1.09 -4.56 19.55
N GLY A 176 -2.10 -3.85 19.04
CA GLY A 176 -3.48 -3.85 19.56
C GLY A 176 -3.79 -2.69 20.50
N SER A 177 -2.78 -1.91 20.90
CA SER A 177 -2.93 -0.73 21.75
C SER A 177 -1.98 0.41 21.38
N THR A 178 -0.76 0.08 21.01
CA THR A 178 0.29 1.02 20.66
C THR A 178 0.42 1.13 19.14
N VAL A 179 0.65 2.34 18.64
CA VAL A 179 0.96 2.65 17.25
C VAL A 179 2.33 3.29 17.20
N VAL A 180 3.28 2.66 16.52
CA VAL A 180 4.65 3.16 16.30
C VAL A 180 4.78 3.57 14.84
N PRO A 181 4.65 4.86 14.51
CA PRO A 181 4.61 5.33 13.14
C PRO A 181 5.98 5.30 12.47
N MET A 182 5.97 5.17 11.16
CA MET A 182 7.11 5.22 10.27
C MET A 182 7.17 6.57 9.54
N PRO A 183 8.29 6.92 8.91
CA PRO A 183 8.37 8.08 8.03
C PRO A 183 7.24 8.10 7.00
N ALA A 184 6.69 9.29 6.71
CA ALA A 184 5.70 9.46 5.67
C ALA A 184 6.29 9.16 4.29
N VAL A 185 5.48 8.55 3.43
CA VAL A 185 5.85 8.19 2.06
C VAL A 185 4.78 8.69 1.10
N GLN A 186 5.17 9.16 -0.08
CA GLN A 186 4.22 9.40 -1.17
C GLN A 186 4.46 8.38 -2.28
N ASP A 187 3.40 7.64 -2.63
CA ASP A 187 3.33 6.71 -3.77
C ASP A 187 2.86 7.42 -5.05
N HIS A 188 3.21 6.85 -6.20
CA HIS A 188 2.84 7.32 -7.53
C HIS A 188 2.13 6.19 -8.29
N LYS A 189 0.79 6.22 -8.27
CA LYS A 189 -0.05 5.13 -8.78
C LYS A 189 -0.27 5.14 -10.29
N ARG A 190 -0.11 6.29 -10.95
CA ARG A 190 -0.31 6.37 -12.40
C ARG A 190 0.86 5.75 -13.16
N ALA A 191 0.53 5.02 -14.25
CA ALA A 191 1.51 4.24 -15.00
C ALA A 191 2.57 5.08 -15.71
N TYR A 192 2.24 6.30 -16.13
CA TYR A 192 3.09 7.13 -17.00
C TYR A 192 3.49 8.44 -16.33
N GLU A 193 4.57 9.05 -16.85
CA GLU A 193 5.10 10.34 -16.37
C GLU A 193 4.03 11.44 -16.38
N GLY A 194 4.18 12.38 -15.44
CA GLY A 194 3.21 13.45 -15.22
C GLY A 194 1.89 12.98 -14.61
N ASP A 195 1.91 11.87 -13.87
CA ASP A 195 0.74 11.23 -13.24
C ASP A 195 -0.39 10.94 -14.26
N LYS A 196 -0.03 10.39 -15.41
CA LYS A 196 -0.95 10.03 -16.52
C LYS A 196 -1.13 8.52 -16.62
N GLY A 197 -2.15 8.13 -17.40
CA GLY A 197 -2.46 6.74 -17.69
C GLY A 197 -3.28 6.04 -16.59
N PRO A 198 -3.39 4.71 -16.65
CA PRO A 198 -4.19 3.94 -15.70
C PRO A 198 -3.59 3.93 -14.31
N ASN A 199 -4.43 3.65 -13.31
CA ASN A 199 -3.98 3.33 -11.96
C ASN A 199 -3.29 1.97 -11.93
N THR A 200 -2.23 1.88 -11.13
CA THR A 200 -1.42 0.67 -10.92
C THR A 200 -1.29 0.38 -9.42
N GLY A 201 -0.52 -0.64 -9.07
CA GLY A 201 -0.14 -0.92 -7.69
C GLY A 201 0.92 0.03 -7.11
N GLY A 202 1.35 1.05 -7.85
CA GLY A 202 2.43 1.98 -7.50
C GLY A 202 3.65 1.80 -8.40
N MET A 203 4.11 2.90 -9.00
CA MET A 203 5.27 2.95 -9.92
C MET A 203 6.57 3.35 -9.20
N GLY A 204 6.44 3.79 -7.96
CA GLY A 204 7.53 4.22 -7.11
C GLY A 204 7.06 5.21 -6.07
N SER A 205 7.96 5.55 -5.16
CA SER A 205 7.64 6.33 -3.96
C SER A 205 8.88 7.03 -3.42
N TYR A 206 8.66 8.00 -2.54
CA TYR A 206 9.76 8.67 -1.86
C TYR A 206 9.39 9.05 -0.43
N SER A 207 10.42 9.21 0.40
CA SER A 207 10.37 9.75 1.77
C SER A 207 11.52 10.73 1.97
N GLN A 208 11.34 11.72 2.85
CA GLN A 208 12.38 12.70 3.17
C GLN A 208 13.13 12.38 4.46
N LYS A 209 14.25 13.07 4.66
CA LYS A 209 15.16 12.90 5.80
C LYS A 209 14.49 13.15 7.15
N ASP A 210 13.58 14.12 7.23
CA ASP A 210 12.85 14.50 8.44
C ASP A 210 11.64 13.63 8.76
N GLY A 211 11.39 12.60 7.93
CA GLY A 211 10.25 11.70 8.02
C GLY A 211 8.91 12.31 7.61
N LEU A 212 8.94 13.51 7.01
CA LEU A 212 7.77 14.17 6.44
C LEU A 212 7.77 14.08 4.90
N LEU A 213 6.90 14.85 4.26
CA LEU A 213 6.88 15.10 2.82
C LEU A 213 6.96 16.61 2.57
N PRO A 214 7.39 17.08 1.38
CA PRO A 214 7.62 18.52 1.15
C PRO A 214 6.41 19.41 1.42
N PHE A 215 5.20 18.86 1.30
CA PHE A 215 3.93 19.54 1.50
C PHE A 215 3.25 19.21 2.84
N LEU A 216 3.85 18.32 3.66
CA LEU A 216 3.28 17.83 4.91
C LEU A 216 3.96 18.48 6.12
N THR A 217 3.19 19.09 7.01
CA THR A 217 3.69 19.66 8.25
C THR A 217 3.68 18.64 9.40
N ARG A 218 4.48 18.87 10.45
CA ARG A 218 4.50 18.00 11.64
C ARG A 218 3.13 17.87 12.30
N PRO A 219 2.34 18.92 12.53
CA PRO A 219 1.00 18.80 13.10
C PRO A 219 0.04 17.97 12.25
N GLU A 220 0.13 18.05 10.91
CA GLU A 220 -0.69 17.24 10.00
C GLU A 220 -0.28 15.76 10.04
N TYR A 221 1.02 15.47 10.10
CA TYR A 221 1.53 14.12 10.31
C TYR A 221 1.02 13.55 11.64
N ASP A 222 1.17 14.29 12.73
CA ASP A 222 0.76 13.84 14.06
C ASP A 222 -0.78 13.63 14.12
N ALA A 223 -1.55 14.45 13.40
CA ALA A 223 -2.99 14.26 13.27
C ALA A 223 -3.35 12.95 12.53
N ALA A 224 -2.62 12.61 11.47
CA ALA A 224 -2.81 11.34 10.74
C ALA A 224 -2.42 10.14 11.62
N VAL A 225 -1.31 10.21 12.36
CA VAL A 225 -0.91 9.18 13.34
C VAL A 225 -1.96 9.00 14.43
N LYS A 226 -2.53 10.11 14.92
CA LYS A 226 -3.63 10.04 15.88
C LYS A 226 -4.85 9.32 15.33
N ILE A 227 -5.22 9.58 14.07
CA ILE A 227 -6.31 8.86 13.40
C ILE A 227 -6.02 7.35 13.39
N MET A 228 -4.80 6.92 13.09
CA MET A 228 -4.41 5.50 13.14
C MET A 228 -4.59 4.92 14.55
N GLY A 229 -4.20 5.65 15.59
CA GLY A 229 -4.40 5.25 16.98
C GLY A 229 -5.89 5.09 17.35
N ASP A 230 -6.72 6.04 16.92
CA ASP A 230 -8.17 6.00 17.14
C ASP A 230 -8.80 4.79 16.42
N VAL A 231 -8.30 4.40 15.23
CA VAL A 231 -8.72 3.20 14.49
C VAL A 231 -8.32 1.92 15.22
N ILE A 232 -7.09 1.81 15.74
CA ILE A 232 -6.66 0.65 16.54
C ILE A 232 -7.54 0.50 17.78
N ALA A 233 -7.85 1.59 18.46
CA ALA A 233 -8.77 1.57 19.62
C ALA A 233 -10.20 1.16 19.22
N ALA A 234 -10.69 1.60 18.05
CA ALA A 234 -12.01 1.23 17.53
C ALA A 234 -12.08 -0.26 17.17
N LEU A 235 -11.06 -0.80 16.49
CA LEU A 235 -10.97 -2.23 16.18
C LEU A 235 -10.98 -3.09 17.45
N LYS A 236 -10.24 -2.69 18.48
CA LYS A 236 -10.23 -3.38 19.78
C LYS A 236 -11.61 -3.42 20.42
N LYS A 237 -12.37 -2.33 20.36
CA LYS A 237 -13.76 -2.27 20.87
C LYS A 237 -14.72 -3.18 20.10
N GLU A 238 -14.42 -3.47 18.83
CA GLU A 238 -15.20 -4.40 17.98
C GLU A 238 -14.70 -5.86 18.10
N ASN A 239 -13.87 -6.17 19.10
CA ASN A 239 -13.21 -7.48 19.29
C ASN A 239 -12.37 -7.94 18.08
N ALA A 240 -11.84 -6.99 17.31
CA ALA A 240 -10.97 -7.19 16.17
C ALA A 240 -9.58 -6.61 16.49
N GLU A 241 -8.92 -7.10 17.56
CA GLU A 241 -7.62 -6.61 18.00
C GLU A 241 -6.59 -6.72 16.88
N TYR A 242 -5.95 -5.60 16.56
CA TYR A 242 -5.04 -5.49 15.44
C TYR A 242 -3.59 -5.57 15.88
N ARG A 243 -2.87 -6.61 15.44
CA ARG A 243 -1.42 -6.76 15.64
C ARG A 243 -0.74 -6.93 14.28
N GLY A 244 0.28 -6.14 14.01
CA GLY A 244 0.99 -6.18 12.73
C GLY A 244 1.23 -4.78 12.17
N THR A 245 1.63 -4.70 10.91
CA THR A 245 1.81 -3.42 10.23
C THR A 245 0.48 -2.91 9.68
N MET A 246 0.14 -1.67 10.03
CA MET A 246 -0.99 -0.95 9.46
C MET A 246 -0.49 0.10 8.48
N TYR A 247 -1.12 0.19 7.33
CA TYR A 247 -0.91 1.22 6.32
C TYR A 247 -2.12 2.14 6.32
N GLY A 248 -1.91 3.43 6.57
CA GLY A 248 -2.93 4.46 6.45
C GLY A 248 -2.68 5.31 5.20
N GLN A 249 -3.62 5.32 4.26
CA GLN A 249 -3.60 6.25 3.13
C GLN A 249 -4.52 7.43 3.41
N PHE A 250 -3.95 8.62 3.28
CA PHE A 250 -4.64 9.87 3.58
C PHE A 250 -4.61 10.81 2.37
N MET A 251 -5.66 11.62 2.23
CA MET A 251 -5.66 12.84 1.45
C MET A 251 -5.41 14.01 2.41
N LEU A 252 -4.32 14.75 2.22
CA LEU A 252 -4.11 16.00 2.92
C LEU A 252 -4.95 17.07 2.24
N THR A 253 -6.02 17.49 2.91
CA THR A 253 -6.95 18.55 2.46
C THR A 253 -6.64 19.88 3.16
N LYS A 254 -7.37 20.94 2.82
CA LYS A 254 -7.29 22.23 3.54
C LYS A 254 -7.63 22.09 5.04
N ASP A 255 -8.46 21.11 5.41
CA ASP A 255 -8.93 20.87 6.77
C ASP A 255 -8.12 19.76 7.48
N GLY A 256 -6.94 19.41 6.97
CA GLY A 256 -6.07 18.37 7.47
C GLY A 256 -6.28 16.99 6.82
N PRO A 257 -5.70 15.92 7.39
CA PRO A 257 -5.71 14.59 6.81
C PRO A 257 -7.11 13.96 6.84
N ARG A 258 -7.55 13.41 5.69
CA ARG A 258 -8.77 12.62 5.53
C ARG A 258 -8.42 11.20 5.10
N VAL A 259 -9.09 10.22 5.68
CA VAL A 259 -8.82 8.80 5.39
C VAL A 259 -9.31 8.43 3.99
N ILE A 260 -8.41 7.94 3.15
CA ILE A 260 -8.75 7.30 1.87
C ILE A 260 -9.06 5.82 2.11
N GLU A 261 -8.09 5.10 2.72
CA GLU A 261 -8.23 3.68 3.06
C GLU A 261 -7.18 3.26 4.10
N PHE A 262 -7.38 2.09 4.69
CA PHE A 262 -6.36 1.37 5.45
C PHE A 262 -6.04 0.05 4.75
N ASN A 263 -4.76 -0.35 4.81
CA ASN A 263 -4.35 -1.70 4.43
C ASN A 263 -3.77 -2.42 5.65
N ALA A 264 -4.03 -3.72 5.73
CA ALA A 264 -3.72 -4.56 6.88
C ALA A 264 -2.31 -5.19 6.79
N ARG A 265 -1.43 -4.56 6.05
CA ARG A 265 -0.07 -5.01 5.73
C ARG A 265 0.78 -3.81 5.30
N PHE A 266 2.06 -4.06 5.01
CA PHE A 266 2.90 -3.05 4.37
C PHE A 266 2.37 -2.61 3.01
N GLY A 267 2.51 -1.32 2.70
CA GLY A 267 2.35 -0.80 1.34
C GLY A 267 3.50 -1.22 0.44
N ASP A 268 3.25 -1.33 -0.82
CA ASP A 268 4.23 -1.63 -1.85
C ASP A 268 4.01 -0.67 -3.03
N PRO A 269 4.91 0.31 -3.26
CA PRO A 269 6.35 0.32 -2.96
C PRO A 269 6.80 0.87 -1.60
N GLU A 270 5.95 1.44 -0.78
CA GLU A 270 6.32 2.21 0.42
C GLU A 270 7.16 1.42 1.44
N ALA A 271 6.93 0.10 1.55
CA ALA A 271 7.75 -0.77 2.41
C ALA A 271 9.24 -0.68 2.08
N MET A 272 9.58 -0.59 0.80
CA MET A 272 10.98 -0.50 0.36
C MET A 272 11.63 0.81 0.81
N ASN A 273 10.87 1.91 0.94
CA ASN A 273 11.38 3.15 1.51
C ASN A 273 11.66 2.98 3.00
N VAL A 274 10.62 2.60 3.77
CA VAL A 274 10.71 2.64 5.24
C VAL A 274 11.57 1.52 5.82
N LEU A 275 11.51 0.29 5.27
CA LEU A 275 12.33 -0.82 5.74
C LEU A 275 13.81 -0.64 5.40
N SER A 276 14.12 0.01 4.26
CA SER A 276 15.51 0.37 3.92
C SER A 276 16.09 1.46 4.83
N LEU A 277 15.23 2.23 5.50
CA LEU A 277 15.64 3.23 6.51
C LEU A 277 15.63 2.67 7.93
N LEU A 278 15.09 1.48 8.17
CA LEU A 278 14.97 0.91 9.51
C LEU A 278 16.34 0.50 10.05
N LYS A 279 16.73 1.05 11.20
CA LYS A 279 17.97 0.70 11.94
C LYS A 279 17.75 -0.44 12.92
N SER A 280 16.54 -0.53 13.47
CA SER A 280 16.18 -1.54 14.46
C SER A 280 16.05 -2.93 13.82
N ASP A 281 16.28 -3.95 14.62
CA ASP A 281 16.07 -5.35 14.23
C ASP A 281 14.57 -5.61 13.98
N PHE A 282 14.22 -5.91 12.73
CA PHE A 282 12.83 -6.14 12.33
C PHE A 282 12.22 -7.38 13.01
N SER A 283 13.02 -8.44 13.25
CA SER A 283 12.54 -9.64 13.95
C SER A 283 12.09 -9.31 15.37
N LYS A 284 12.89 -8.49 16.09
CA LYS A 284 12.53 -8.03 17.44
C LYS A 284 11.28 -7.15 17.45
N ILE A 285 11.09 -6.32 16.44
CA ILE A 285 9.86 -5.53 16.29
C ILE A 285 8.66 -6.49 16.13
N CYS A 286 8.78 -7.50 15.28
CA CYS A 286 7.73 -8.49 15.05
C CYS A 286 7.40 -9.30 16.33
N GLU A 287 8.42 -9.72 17.09
CA GLU A 287 8.25 -10.36 18.41
C GLU A 287 7.47 -9.44 19.36
N ARG A 288 7.87 -8.15 19.44
CA ARG A 288 7.21 -7.16 20.29
C ARG A 288 5.74 -6.94 19.89
N MET A 289 5.44 -6.90 18.59
CA MET A 289 4.06 -6.80 18.11
C MET A 289 3.23 -8.04 18.48
N ALA A 290 3.78 -9.24 18.27
CA ALA A 290 3.12 -10.50 18.62
C ALA A 290 2.86 -10.59 20.13
N ASP A 291 3.79 -10.12 20.95
CA ASP A 291 3.75 -10.11 22.43
C ASP A 291 2.92 -8.97 23.04
N ARG A 292 2.41 -8.02 22.24
CA ARG A 292 1.72 -6.80 22.73
C ARG A 292 2.61 -5.89 23.60
N LYS A 293 3.85 -5.72 23.21
CA LYS A 293 4.87 -4.98 24.00
C LYS A 293 5.65 -3.95 23.19
N ILE A 294 5.17 -3.60 21.99
CA ILE A 294 5.88 -2.62 21.16
C ILE A 294 5.83 -1.21 21.79
N SER A 295 6.90 -0.48 21.63
CA SER A 295 7.02 0.91 22.08
C SER A 295 7.71 1.77 21.04
N GLN A 296 7.63 3.09 21.16
CA GLN A 296 8.28 4.04 20.25
C GLN A 296 9.80 3.82 20.13
N LYS A 297 10.43 3.24 21.14
CA LYS A 297 11.88 3.00 21.18
C LYS A 297 12.31 1.78 20.37
N ASP A 298 11.37 0.90 20.03
CA ASP A 298 11.66 -0.36 19.33
C ASP A 298 11.90 -0.16 17.83
N ALA A 299 11.37 0.92 17.23
CA ALA A 299 11.57 1.23 15.82
C ALA A 299 12.30 2.56 15.63
N VAL A 300 13.56 2.50 15.29
CA VAL A 300 14.42 3.65 14.98
C VAL A 300 14.75 3.64 13.50
N PHE A 301 14.56 4.78 12.85
CA PHE A 301 14.83 4.96 11.43
C PHE A 301 16.06 5.85 11.21
N LEU A 302 16.74 5.67 10.08
CA LEU A 302 17.77 6.57 9.60
C LEU A 302 17.16 7.92 9.25
N GLU A 303 17.78 9.00 9.68
CA GLU A 303 17.47 10.36 9.22
C GLU A 303 18.05 10.56 7.79
N LYS A 304 17.45 9.89 6.81
CA LYS A 304 17.82 9.91 5.40
C LYS A 304 16.57 9.98 4.53
N ALA A 305 16.73 10.50 3.33
CA ALA A 305 15.74 10.38 2.28
C ALA A 305 15.88 9.04 1.56
N SER A 306 14.76 8.51 1.07
CA SER A 306 14.75 7.30 0.24
C SER A 306 13.85 7.51 -0.99
N VAL A 307 14.29 7.01 -2.13
CA VAL A 307 13.52 6.99 -3.39
C VAL A 307 13.47 5.58 -3.92
N CYS A 308 12.27 5.11 -4.23
CA CYS A 308 12.04 3.83 -4.89
C CYS A 308 11.45 4.08 -6.29
N LYS A 309 11.98 3.42 -7.31
CA LYS A 309 11.35 3.34 -8.65
C LYS A 309 11.18 1.89 -9.05
N TYR A 310 10.00 1.56 -9.57
CA TYR A 310 9.72 0.22 -10.07
C TYR A 310 10.06 0.11 -11.55
N VAL A 311 10.76 -0.95 -11.88
CA VAL A 311 10.84 -1.52 -13.22
C VAL A 311 9.64 -2.44 -13.40
N VAL A 312 8.84 -2.19 -14.42
CA VAL A 312 7.63 -2.95 -14.72
C VAL A 312 7.68 -3.48 -16.15
N PRO A 313 6.96 -4.56 -16.49
CA PRO A 313 6.86 -5.02 -17.86
C PRO A 313 6.21 -3.95 -18.75
N GLU A 314 6.58 -3.90 -20.02
CA GLU A 314 5.91 -3.06 -21.00
C GLU A 314 4.40 -3.34 -21.02
N GLY A 315 3.59 -2.27 -21.13
CA GLY A 315 2.13 -2.35 -21.07
C GLY A 315 1.54 -2.54 -19.66
N TYR A 316 2.35 -2.43 -18.61
CA TYR A 316 1.86 -2.52 -17.22
C TYR A 316 0.73 -1.51 -16.94
N GLY A 317 -0.30 -1.98 -16.26
CA GLY A 317 -1.53 -1.22 -15.98
C GLY A 317 -2.63 -1.41 -17.02
N THR A 318 -2.29 -1.92 -18.23
CA THR A 318 -3.27 -2.24 -19.29
C THR A 318 -3.10 -3.69 -19.75
N LYS A 319 -2.17 -3.95 -20.66
CA LYS A 319 -1.85 -5.28 -21.19
C LYS A 319 -0.36 -5.56 -20.99
N SER A 320 -0.02 -6.01 -19.78
CA SER A 320 1.35 -6.32 -19.39
C SER A 320 1.95 -7.47 -20.21
N LEU A 321 3.17 -7.29 -20.70
CA LEU A 321 3.94 -8.38 -21.35
C LEU A 321 4.57 -9.27 -20.27
N ALA A 322 4.00 -10.45 -20.07
CA ALA A 322 4.52 -11.46 -19.16
C ALA A 322 5.42 -12.48 -19.89
N GLY A 323 6.37 -13.08 -19.17
CA GLY A 323 7.28 -14.10 -19.69
C GLY A 323 8.45 -13.54 -20.51
N GLU A 324 8.66 -12.23 -20.50
CA GLU A 324 9.81 -11.61 -21.16
C GLU A 324 11.04 -11.64 -20.23
N GLU A 325 12.21 -11.97 -20.81
CA GLU A 325 13.47 -11.95 -20.06
C GLU A 325 13.87 -10.51 -19.71
N ILE A 326 14.26 -10.29 -18.48
CA ILE A 326 14.90 -9.05 -18.02
C ILE A 326 16.32 -9.36 -17.55
N LYS A 327 17.27 -8.55 -17.96
CA LYS A 327 18.67 -8.64 -17.52
C LYS A 327 18.91 -7.64 -16.40
N VAL A 328 19.43 -8.12 -15.27
CA VAL A 328 19.69 -7.31 -14.08
C VAL A 328 21.14 -7.54 -13.65
N ASP A 329 21.98 -6.51 -13.77
CA ASP A 329 23.35 -6.55 -13.23
C ASP A 329 23.33 -6.10 -11.76
N GLU A 330 23.04 -7.05 -10.86
CA GLU A 330 22.97 -6.79 -9.41
C GLU A 330 24.27 -6.17 -8.86
N LYS A 331 25.45 -6.60 -9.38
CA LYS A 331 26.75 -6.08 -8.93
C LYS A 331 26.97 -4.64 -9.36
N ALA A 332 26.56 -4.28 -10.56
CA ALA A 332 26.64 -2.91 -11.03
C ALA A 332 25.68 -2.00 -10.26
N ILE A 333 24.45 -2.45 -10.02
CA ILE A 333 23.46 -1.73 -9.19
C ILE A 333 24.00 -1.47 -7.78
N ALA A 334 24.59 -2.48 -7.14
CA ALA A 334 25.21 -2.33 -5.82
C ALA A 334 26.40 -1.33 -5.82
N ARG A 335 27.21 -1.31 -6.88
CA ARG A 335 28.31 -0.32 -7.05
C ARG A 335 27.81 1.12 -7.17
N GLU A 336 26.60 1.32 -7.70
CA GLU A 336 25.95 2.65 -7.70
C GLU A 336 25.45 3.08 -6.31
N GLY A 337 25.49 2.19 -5.32
CA GLY A 337 24.99 2.42 -3.97
C GLY A 337 23.47 2.27 -3.83
N ALA A 338 22.82 1.62 -4.78
CA ALA A 338 21.39 1.33 -4.74
C ALA A 338 21.09 -0.07 -4.20
N LEU A 339 19.90 -0.23 -3.61
CA LEU A 339 19.35 -1.51 -3.20
C LEU A 339 18.42 -2.03 -4.30
N LEU A 340 18.39 -3.35 -4.45
CA LEU A 340 17.57 -4.06 -5.44
C LEU A 340 16.64 -5.03 -4.74
N TYR A 341 15.35 -4.99 -5.12
CA TYR A 341 14.34 -5.90 -4.62
C TYR A 341 13.57 -6.53 -5.78
N TYR A 342 13.63 -7.85 -5.89
CA TYR A 342 12.77 -8.59 -6.82
C TYR A 342 11.34 -8.63 -6.31
N ALA A 343 10.39 -8.25 -7.17
CA ALA A 343 8.96 -8.28 -6.86
C ALA A 343 8.28 -9.51 -7.52
N SER A 344 7.34 -9.28 -8.42
CA SER A 344 6.64 -10.37 -9.10
C SER A 344 7.39 -10.83 -10.35
N VAL A 345 8.40 -11.66 -10.16
CA VAL A 345 9.21 -12.26 -11.23
C VAL A 345 9.36 -13.77 -10.99
N ASN A 346 9.75 -14.50 -12.02
CA ASN A 346 10.17 -15.89 -11.94
C ASN A 346 11.63 -16.02 -12.40
N GLU A 347 12.42 -16.82 -11.69
CA GLU A 347 13.75 -17.22 -12.12
C GLU A 347 13.72 -18.67 -12.63
N ASN A 348 14.22 -18.87 -13.84
CA ASN A 348 14.42 -20.17 -14.46
C ASN A 348 15.81 -20.21 -15.07
N ASP A 349 16.62 -21.22 -14.71
CA ASP A 349 17.98 -21.43 -15.23
C ASP A 349 18.86 -20.15 -15.15
N GLY A 350 18.76 -19.41 -14.04
CA GLY A 350 19.55 -18.20 -13.78
C GLY A 350 19.07 -16.96 -14.57
N ARG A 351 17.96 -17.05 -15.30
CA ARG A 351 17.34 -15.95 -16.03
C ARG A 351 16.07 -15.49 -15.32
N VAL A 352 15.84 -14.20 -15.31
CA VAL A 352 14.68 -13.57 -14.66
C VAL A 352 13.64 -13.19 -15.70
N TYR A 353 12.40 -13.56 -15.45
CA TYR A 353 11.28 -13.35 -16.35
C TYR A 353 10.18 -12.52 -15.69
N THR A 354 9.57 -11.62 -16.46
CA THR A 354 8.45 -10.79 -16.04
C THR A 354 7.19 -11.63 -15.79
N THR A 355 6.34 -11.12 -14.92
CA THR A 355 4.93 -11.53 -14.82
C THR A 355 4.02 -10.40 -15.33
N THR A 356 2.72 -10.45 -15.05
CA THR A 356 1.81 -9.34 -15.36
C THR A 356 1.88 -8.19 -14.36
N SER A 357 2.73 -8.28 -13.32
CA SER A 357 2.89 -7.29 -12.26
C SER A 357 4.29 -6.68 -12.27
N ARG A 358 4.58 -5.82 -11.28
CA ARG A 358 5.88 -5.12 -11.13
C ARG A 358 7.03 -6.11 -10.96
N SER A 359 8.15 -5.83 -11.59
CA SER A 359 9.26 -6.79 -11.68
C SER A 359 10.33 -6.56 -10.65
N VAL A 360 10.86 -5.33 -10.56
CA VAL A 360 12.03 -5.01 -9.73
C VAL A 360 11.88 -3.62 -9.14
N GLY A 361 12.05 -3.49 -7.83
CA GLY A 361 12.19 -2.20 -7.14
C GLY A 361 13.65 -1.83 -6.97
N VAL A 362 14.01 -0.60 -7.33
CA VAL A 362 15.35 -0.03 -7.10
C VAL A 362 15.24 1.10 -6.11
N VAL A 363 16.04 1.07 -5.03
CA VAL A 363 15.98 2.05 -3.94
C VAL A 363 17.32 2.76 -3.78
N GLY A 364 17.27 4.08 -3.77
CA GLY A 364 18.39 4.95 -3.41
C GLY A 364 18.13 5.58 -2.03
N ILE A 365 19.20 5.72 -1.24
CA ILE A 365 19.16 6.35 0.09
C ILE A 365 20.25 7.44 0.14
N SER A 366 19.89 8.64 0.61
CA SER A 366 20.82 9.76 0.74
C SER A 366 20.34 10.77 1.80
N ASP A 367 21.14 11.82 2.03
CA ASP A 367 20.72 12.95 2.88
C ASP A 367 19.59 13.80 2.24
N HIS A 368 19.48 13.78 0.92
CA HIS A 368 18.52 14.56 0.14
C HIS A 368 17.82 13.69 -0.91
N VAL A 369 16.55 13.99 -1.18
CA VAL A 369 15.72 13.23 -2.14
C VAL A 369 16.34 13.22 -3.54
N ASP A 370 16.85 14.36 -4.00
CA ASP A 370 17.47 14.50 -5.32
C ASP A 370 18.74 13.64 -5.48
N ALA A 371 19.52 13.49 -4.41
CA ALA A 371 20.70 12.62 -4.41
C ALA A 371 20.31 11.13 -4.39
N ALA A 372 19.29 10.77 -3.63
CA ALA A 372 18.71 9.42 -3.64
C ALA A 372 18.12 9.07 -5.02
N GLU A 373 17.42 10.01 -5.65
CA GLU A 373 16.85 9.87 -6.99
C GLU A 373 17.93 9.63 -8.03
N ARG A 374 19.02 10.45 -8.04
CA ARG A 374 20.15 10.25 -8.95
C ARG A 374 20.82 8.89 -8.79
N THR A 375 20.90 8.38 -7.58
CA THR A 375 21.42 7.02 -7.32
C THR A 375 20.54 5.96 -7.99
N VAL A 376 19.22 6.07 -7.86
CA VAL A 376 18.27 5.17 -8.54
C VAL A 376 18.41 5.27 -10.06
N GLU A 377 18.49 6.48 -10.62
CA GLU A 377 18.62 6.67 -12.08
C GLU A 377 19.90 6.07 -12.65
N ARG A 378 21.02 6.15 -11.92
CA ARG A 378 22.27 5.47 -12.36
C ARG A 378 22.09 3.95 -12.31
N ALA A 379 21.51 3.43 -11.26
CA ALA A 379 21.28 2.00 -11.07
C ALA A 379 20.33 1.39 -12.13
N LEU A 380 19.29 2.12 -12.52
CA LEU A 380 18.34 1.68 -13.54
C LEU A 380 18.97 1.41 -14.91
N ARG A 381 20.11 2.02 -15.24
CA ARG A 381 20.86 1.77 -16.48
C ARG A 381 21.42 0.34 -16.59
N HIS A 382 21.48 -0.36 -15.47
CA HIS A 382 21.98 -1.74 -15.38
C HIS A 382 20.83 -2.78 -15.43
N ILE A 383 19.63 -2.33 -15.81
CA ILE A 383 18.46 -3.20 -16.02
C ILE A 383 17.99 -2.99 -17.45
N SER A 384 17.77 -4.10 -18.18
CA SER A 384 17.31 -4.05 -19.57
C SER A 384 16.34 -5.16 -19.91
N GLY A 385 15.55 -4.95 -20.96
CA GLY A 385 14.51 -5.85 -21.46
C GLY A 385 13.31 -5.06 -21.99
N LYS A 386 12.18 -5.73 -22.19
CA LYS A 386 10.90 -5.08 -22.53
C LYS A 386 10.23 -4.54 -21.26
N ILE A 387 10.72 -3.42 -20.79
CA ILE A 387 10.38 -2.81 -19.51
C ILE A 387 10.01 -1.34 -19.65
N HIS A 388 9.31 -0.84 -18.64
CA HIS A 388 8.96 0.56 -18.46
C HIS A 388 9.31 1.03 -17.05
N VAL A 389 9.70 2.29 -16.91
CA VAL A 389 10.00 2.95 -15.63
C VAL A 389 9.46 4.38 -15.68
N ARG A 390 8.99 4.89 -14.56
CA ARG A 390 8.67 6.32 -14.39
C ARG A 390 9.90 7.06 -13.87
N HIS A 391 10.57 7.78 -14.77
CA HIS A 391 11.78 8.56 -14.44
C HIS A 391 11.50 9.88 -13.73
N ASP A 392 10.26 10.39 -13.77
CA ASP A 392 9.84 11.65 -13.15
C ASP A 392 9.66 11.59 -11.63
N ILE A 393 9.48 10.39 -11.05
CA ILE A 393 9.25 10.21 -9.61
C ILE A 393 10.40 10.77 -8.79
N ALA A 394 10.05 11.59 -7.79
CA ALA A 394 10.96 12.28 -6.87
C ALA A 394 11.87 13.33 -7.51
N LYS A 395 11.67 13.71 -8.77
CA LYS A 395 12.34 14.86 -9.36
C LYS A 395 11.84 16.17 -8.78
N LYS A 396 12.74 17.16 -8.72
CA LYS A 396 12.48 18.46 -8.09
C LYS A 396 11.21 19.12 -8.61
N ASP A 397 11.02 19.17 -9.93
CA ASP A 397 9.87 19.84 -10.54
C ASP A 397 8.55 19.21 -10.13
N MET A 398 8.51 17.86 -9.98
CA MET A 398 7.34 17.15 -9.48
C MET A 398 7.06 17.50 -8.01
N LEU A 399 8.09 17.53 -7.17
CA LEU A 399 7.98 17.86 -5.75
C LEU A 399 7.49 19.29 -5.56
N ASP A 400 8.08 20.23 -6.28
CA ASP A 400 7.71 21.67 -6.26
C ASP A 400 6.25 21.88 -6.72
N ALA A 401 5.80 21.15 -7.74
CA ALA A 401 4.43 21.20 -8.22
C ALA A 401 3.41 20.74 -7.15
N LYS A 402 3.76 19.68 -6.37
CA LYS A 402 2.91 19.20 -5.27
C LYS A 402 2.86 20.19 -4.11
N VAL A 403 3.99 20.81 -3.74
CA VAL A 403 4.02 21.89 -2.74
C VAL A 403 3.17 23.06 -3.19
N ALA A 404 3.36 23.53 -4.42
CA ALA A 404 2.60 24.64 -4.96
C ALA A 404 1.08 24.34 -5.01
N ARG A 405 0.72 23.11 -5.38
CA ARG A 405 -0.68 22.67 -5.36
C ARG A 405 -1.25 22.69 -3.96
N MET A 406 -0.53 22.14 -2.97
CA MET A 406 -1.04 22.09 -1.59
C MET A 406 -1.16 23.49 -0.98
N ASN A 407 -0.24 24.41 -1.29
CA ASN A 407 -0.35 25.80 -0.85
C ASN A 407 -1.62 26.47 -1.39
N ARG A 408 -1.91 26.33 -2.71
CA ARG A 408 -3.18 26.82 -3.29
C ARG A 408 -4.42 26.23 -2.61
N ILE A 409 -4.38 24.95 -2.26
CA ILE A 409 -5.50 24.27 -1.57
C ILE A 409 -5.72 24.87 -0.18
N ARG A 410 -4.66 25.19 0.56
CA ARG A 410 -4.73 25.82 1.88
C ARG A 410 -5.24 27.25 1.85
N GLU A 411 -4.84 28.00 0.82
CA GLU A 411 -5.28 29.38 0.62
C GLU A 411 -6.78 29.48 0.27
N GLY A 412 -7.36 28.41 -0.28
CA GLY A 412 -8.75 28.39 -0.74
C GLY A 412 -8.92 29.03 -2.13
N PRO A 413 -10.12 29.00 -2.69
CA PRO A 413 -10.40 29.71 -3.94
C PRO A 413 -10.25 31.21 -3.73
N GLN A 414 -9.43 31.85 -4.59
CA GLN A 414 -9.33 33.34 -4.69
C GLN A 414 -10.58 33.88 -5.30
#